data_89fe8eb0456df75b012ea655e53ee829
#
_entry.id   89fe8eb0456df75b012ea655e53ee829
#
_cell.length_a   1.000
_cell.length_b   1.000
_cell.length_c   1.000
_cell.angle_alpha   90.00
_cell.angle_beta   90.00
_cell.angle_gamma   90.00
#
_symmetry.space_group_name_H-M   'P 1'
#
loop_
_entity.id
_entity.type
_entity.pdbx_description
1 polymer ?
#
loop_
_entity_poly.entity_id
_entity_poly.type
_entity_poly.pdbx_seq_one_letter_code
_entity_poly.pdbx_strand_id
1 'polypeptide(L)' 'MLYPRLRDMREDHDLMQKEVSAFLGIDQRVYSTYETGKREIPVRHLIALANYYKTSTDYLLGRTNQPEPYPRK' A
#
# COMPACT_ATOMS: atom_id res chain seq x y z
N MET A 1 12.25 -2.84 5.35
CA MET A 1 11.32 -3.16 6.44
C MET A 1 10.02 -3.71 5.85
N LEU A 2 9.42 -4.69 6.49
CA LEU A 2 8.20 -5.33 6.00
C LEU A 2 6.96 -4.59 6.54
N TYR A 3 6.02 -4.30 5.65
CA TYR A 3 4.72 -3.72 6.02
C TYR A 3 3.61 -4.66 5.56
N PRO A 4 3.18 -5.60 6.44
CA PRO A 4 2.22 -6.66 6.04
C PRO A 4 0.90 -6.14 5.47
N ARG A 5 0.47 -4.94 5.88
CA ARG A 5 -0.82 -4.40 5.41
C ARG A 5 -0.82 -4.00 3.94
N LEU A 6 0.36 -3.80 3.32
CA LEU A 6 0.41 -3.59 1.87
C LEU A 6 -0.20 -4.79 1.14
N ARG A 7 0.22 -5.99 1.51
CA ARG A 7 -0.31 -7.21 0.93
C ARG A 7 -1.74 -7.46 1.40
N ASP A 8 -2.02 -7.28 2.69
CA ASP A 8 -3.33 -7.53 3.26
C ASP A 8 -4.40 -6.70 2.56
N MET A 9 -4.17 -5.41 2.36
CA MET A 9 -5.13 -4.54 1.69
C MET A 9 -5.31 -4.92 0.22
N ARG A 10 -4.23 -5.31 -0.45
CA ARG A 10 -4.30 -5.76 -1.83
C ARG A 10 -5.20 -7.01 -1.92
N GLU A 11 -4.95 -7.99 -1.06
CA GLU A 11 -5.73 -9.23 -1.05
C GLU A 11 -7.18 -9.00 -0.64
N ASP A 12 -7.41 -8.11 0.32
CA ASP A 12 -8.78 -7.76 0.73
C ASP A 12 -9.59 -7.14 -0.41
N HIS A 13 -8.92 -6.49 -1.36
CA HIS A 13 -9.56 -5.90 -2.53
C HIS A 13 -9.53 -6.82 -3.76
N ASP A 14 -9.13 -8.08 -3.57
CA ASP A 14 -9.05 -9.08 -4.65
C ASP A 14 -8.18 -8.62 -5.82
N LEU A 15 -7.08 -7.92 -5.51
CA LEU A 15 -6.17 -7.41 -6.53
C LEU A 15 -4.92 -8.26 -6.63
N MET A 16 -4.40 -8.39 -7.85
CA MET A 16 -3.09 -9.00 -8.10
C MET A 16 -2.01 -7.92 -8.02
N GLN A 17 -0.77 -8.34 -7.77
CA GLN A 17 0.36 -7.39 -7.73
C GLN A 17 0.47 -6.58 -9.01
N LYS A 18 0.22 -7.21 -10.18
CA LYS A 18 0.31 -6.51 -11.46
C LYS A 18 -0.71 -5.38 -11.58
N GLU A 19 -1.88 -5.55 -10.97
CA GLU A 19 -2.91 -4.49 -11.01
C GLU A 19 -2.49 -3.29 -10.17
N VAL A 20 -1.94 -3.54 -8.99
CA VAL A 20 -1.47 -2.48 -8.11
C VAL A 20 -0.25 -1.78 -8.72
N SER A 21 0.69 -2.55 -9.29
CA SER A 21 1.86 -1.96 -9.94
C SER A 21 1.46 -1.09 -11.13
N ALA A 22 0.47 -1.53 -11.92
CA ALA A 22 -0.03 -0.75 -13.03
C ALA A 22 -0.65 0.57 -12.54
N PHE A 23 -1.41 0.52 -11.45
CA PHE A 23 -1.98 1.73 -10.84
C PHE A 23 -0.87 2.70 -10.42
N LEU A 24 0.22 2.19 -9.84
CA LEU A 24 1.33 3.02 -9.39
C LEU A 24 2.27 3.44 -10.55
N GLY A 25 2.10 2.85 -11.72
CA GLY A 25 2.96 3.14 -12.88
C GLY A 25 4.37 2.58 -12.75
N ILE A 26 4.52 1.44 -12.07
CA ILE A 26 5.82 0.82 -11.83
C ILE A 26 5.81 -0.64 -12.29
N ASP A 27 7.00 -1.21 -12.41
CA ASP A 27 7.17 -2.63 -12.75
C ASP A 27 6.67 -3.51 -11.59
N GLN A 28 6.01 -4.61 -11.92
CA GLN A 28 5.49 -5.53 -10.90
C GLN A 28 6.59 -6.07 -10.00
N ARG A 29 7.78 -6.31 -10.53
CA ARG A 29 8.90 -6.81 -9.72
C ARG A 29 9.35 -5.78 -8.69
N VAL A 30 9.29 -4.50 -9.05
CA VAL A 30 9.60 -3.42 -8.11
C VAL A 30 8.55 -3.38 -7.01
N TYR A 31 7.27 -3.43 -7.37
CA TYR A 31 6.22 -3.46 -6.36
C TYR A 31 6.35 -4.66 -5.42
N SER A 32 6.71 -5.83 -5.97
CA SER A 32 6.90 -7.04 -5.16
C SER A 32 7.96 -6.84 -4.08
N THR A 33 9.01 -6.05 -4.35
CA THR A 33 10.05 -5.76 -3.34
C THR A 33 9.50 -4.97 -2.16
N TYR A 34 8.43 -4.21 -2.37
CA TYR A 34 7.77 -3.47 -1.29
C TYR A 34 6.99 -4.42 -0.39
N GLU A 35 6.28 -5.39 -0.97
CA GLU A 35 5.53 -6.36 -0.18
C GLU A 35 6.42 -7.34 0.58
N THR A 36 7.57 -7.67 0.03
CA THR A 36 8.50 -8.61 0.67
C THR A 36 9.46 -7.93 1.65
N GLY A 37 9.45 -6.61 1.70
CA GLY A 37 10.32 -5.85 2.59
C GLY A 37 11.75 -5.69 2.11
N LYS A 38 12.05 -6.10 0.87
CA LYS A 38 13.40 -5.94 0.30
C LYS A 38 13.74 -4.47 0.05
N ARG A 39 12.73 -3.66 -0.27
CA ARG A 39 12.86 -2.21 -0.44
C ARG A 39 11.72 -1.51 0.28
N GLU A 40 11.98 -0.31 0.79
CA GLU A 40 10.92 0.49 1.38
C GLU A 40 10.13 1.18 0.28
N ILE A 41 8.79 1.20 0.46
CA ILE A 41 7.92 1.87 -0.49
C ILE A 41 8.11 3.39 -0.37
N PRO A 42 8.30 4.11 -1.48
CA PRO A 42 8.37 5.57 -1.45
C PRO A 42 7.09 6.19 -0.92
N VAL A 43 7.22 7.33 -0.24
CA VAL A 43 6.07 8.02 0.35
C VAL A 43 4.99 8.32 -0.68
N ARG A 44 5.38 8.73 -1.89
CA ARG A 44 4.40 9.05 -2.95
C ARG A 44 3.51 7.86 -3.31
N HIS A 45 4.09 6.64 -3.33
CA HIS A 45 3.33 5.42 -3.60
C HIS A 45 2.47 5.03 -2.41
N LEU A 46 2.99 5.24 -1.21
CA LEU A 46 2.25 4.96 0.01
C LEU A 46 0.99 5.83 0.09
N ILE A 47 1.11 7.11 -0.21
CA ILE A 47 -0.02 8.04 -0.23
C ILE A 47 -1.03 7.61 -1.31
N ALA A 48 -0.54 7.25 -2.50
CA ALA A 48 -1.41 6.82 -3.60
C ALA A 48 -2.21 5.57 -3.20
N LEU A 49 -1.56 4.60 -2.55
CA LEU A 49 -2.26 3.39 -2.10
C LEU A 49 -3.25 3.67 -0.98
N ALA A 50 -2.90 4.56 -0.05
CA ALA A 50 -3.82 4.95 1.01
C ALA A 50 -5.11 5.54 0.43
N ASN A 51 -4.97 6.40 -0.57
CA ASN A 51 -6.12 6.98 -1.26
C ASN A 51 -6.89 5.93 -2.06
N TYR A 52 -6.17 5.03 -2.72
CA TYR A 52 -6.77 3.97 -3.54
C TYR A 52 -7.61 3.02 -2.69
N TYR A 53 -7.08 2.62 -1.54
CA TYR A 53 -7.77 1.71 -0.62
C TYR A 53 -8.69 2.44 0.36
N LYS A 54 -8.76 3.76 0.30
CA LYS A 54 -9.57 4.59 1.20
C LYS A 54 -9.21 4.35 2.66
N THR A 55 -7.92 4.38 2.94
CA THR A 55 -7.38 4.21 4.29
C THR A 55 -6.32 5.29 4.53
N SER A 56 -5.61 5.21 5.65
CA SER A 56 -4.54 6.15 5.98
C SER A 56 -3.18 5.53 5.73
N THR A 57 -2.16 6.38 5.53
CA THR A 57 -0.78 5.91 5.46
C THR A 57 -0.37 5.27 6.78
N ASP A 58 -0.86 5.77 7.91
CA ASP A 58 -0.56 5.18 9.22
C ASP A 58 -1.09 3.75 9.33
N TYR A 59 -2.27 3.49 8.79
CA TYR A 59 -2.82 2.14 8.79
C TYR A 59 -1.95 1.20 7.95
N LEU A 60 -1.54 1.63 6.74
CA LEU A 60 -0.68 0.84 5.88
C LEU A 60 0.67 0.54 6.52
N LEU A 61 1.18 1.47 7.31
CA LEU A 61 2.46 1.31 8.01
C LEU A 61 2.34 0.53 9.33
N GLY A 62 1.12 0.21 9.75
CA GLY A 62 0.90 -0.52 11.00
C GLY A 62 0.98 0.36 12.24
N ARG A 63 0.88 1.69 12.09
CA ARG A 63 0.96 2.63 13.21
C ARG A 63 -0.38 2.85 13.90
N THR A 64 -1.46 2.41 13.29
CA THR A 64 -2.80 2.48 13.87
C THR A 64 -3.59 1.25 13.44
N ASN A 65 -4.59 0.87 14.22
CA ASN A 65 -5.52 -0.20 13.87
C ASN A 65 -6.83 0.34 13.28
N GLN A 66 -6.93 1.65 13.09
CA GLN A 66 -8.10 2.28 12.49
C GLN A 66 -7.94 2.33 10.98
N PRO A 67 -8.72 1.56 10.20
CA PRO A 67 -8.58 1.56 8.74
C PRO A 67 -9.17 2.79 8.06
N GLU A 68 -10.04 3.53 8.74
CA GLU A 68 -10.67 4.70 8.15
C GLU A 68 -9.64 5.81 7.92
N PRO A 69 -9.74 6.53 6.78
CA PRO A 69 -8.82 7.64 6.54
C PRO A 69 -9.09 8.79 7.51
N TYR A 70 -8.05 9.57 7.78
CA TYR A 70 -8.21 10.77 8.59
C TYR A 70 -9.10 11.78 7.86
N PRO A 71 -9.88 12.59 8.60
CA PRO A 71 -10.69 13.63 7.98
C PRO A 71 -9.83 14.60 7.20
N ARG A 72 -10.29 14.98 6.03
CA ARG A 72 -9.63 15.99 5.20
C ARG A 72 -10.15 17.37 5.57
N LYS A 73 -9.24 18.30 5.60
CA LYS A 73 -9.60 19.72 5.84
C LYS A 73 -9.96 20.39 4.53
#